data_175e23be974039f369e112f2010f7ccb
#
_entry.id   175e23be974039f369e112f2010f7ccb
#
_cell.length_a   1.000
_cell.length_b   1.000
_cell.length_c   1.000
_cell.angle_alpha   90.00
_cell.angle_beta   90.00
_cell.angle_gamma   90.00
#
_symmetry.space_group_name_H-M   'P 1'
#
loop_
_entity.id
_entity.type
_entity.pdbx_description
1 polymer ?
#
loop_
_entity_poly.entity_id
_entity_poly.type
_entity_poly.pdbx_seq_one_letter_code
_entity_poly.pdbx_strand_id
1 'polypeptide(L)'
;RGDANPSRKANQVADIMLKESFIETKTADQNSNDIKKKPYIKLSAIELEEFSSNYWNDAGSYARKIYVKNDTLRYYRNENSESDLIPIGKNEFKMITPNADVLVKFNNLKNKSMTVTVNGGKQIISNEYQPVVYKKEGLASFEGNYYSNELDVNYSLKLEGDTLILYVNDSKKSPLECIMENLFSNEGYGMFHFNNDKEGKISGFRLAAGRVKNLNFEKK
;
A
#
# COMPACT_ATOMS: atom_id res chain seq x y z
N ARG A 1 -13.08 -15.83 27.37
CA ARG A 1 -11.62 -15.69 27.06
C ARG A 1 -11.41 -14.20 26.85
N GLY A 2 -10.67 -13.57 27.78
CA GLY A 2 -10.58 -12.12 27.86
C GLY A 2 -9.78 -11.53 26.71
N ASP A 3 -10.26 -10.38 26.22
CA ASP A 3 -9.59 -9.48 25.28
C ASP A 3 -8.31 -8.90 25.90
N ALA A 4 -7.26 -9.70 25.95
CA ALA A 4 -5.95 -9.23 26.34
C ALA A 4 -5.27 -8.63 25.13
N ASN A 5 -5.44 -7.33 24.90
CA ASN A 5 -4.60 -6.58 23.96
C ASN A 5 -3.25 -6.31 24.66
N PRO A 6 -2.16 -7.03 24.29
CA PRO A 6 -0.86 -6.92 24.97
C PRO A 6 -0.27 -5.50 24.86
N SER A 7 -0.47 -4.84 23.72
CA SER A 7 0.03 -3.48 23.49
C SER A 7 -0.67 -2.46 24.40
N ARG A 8 -1.97 -2.61 24.60
CA ARG A 8 -2.72 -1.72 25.51
C ARG A 8 -2.26 -1.89 26.97
N LYS A 9 -2.03 -3.14 27.40
CA LYS A 9 -1.50 -3.43 28.75
C LYS A 9 -0.08 -2.93 28.92
N ALA A 10 0.79 -3.09 27.93
CA ALA A 10 2.16 -2.56 27.95
C ALA A 10 2.16 -1.03 28.07
N ASN A 11 1.31 -0.33 27.30
CA ASN A 11 1.19 1.11 27.40
C ASN A 11 0.66 1.56 28.79
N GLN A 12 -0.34 0.86 29.35
CA GLN A 12 -0.84 1.15 30.69
C GLN A 12 0.23 0.96 31.78
N VAL A 13 1.09 -0.06 31.64
CA VAL A 13 2.22 -0.26 32.56
C VAL A 13 3.25 0.85 32.39
N ALA A 14 3.58 1.24 31.14
CA ALA A 14 4.48 2.33 30.86
C ALA A 14 3.96 3.67 31.43
N ASP A 15 2.66 3.95 31.27
CA ASP A 15 2.04 5.16 31.84
C ASP A 15 2.14 5.21 33.35
N ILE A 16 2.00 4.07 34.04
CA ILE A 16 2.13 3.99 35.51
C ILE A 16 3.60 4.17 35.93
N MET A 17 4.52 3.47 35.26
CA MET A 17 5.95 3.46 35.63
C MET A 17 6.67 4.76 35.30
N LEU A 18 6.22 5.45 34.25
CA LEU A 18 6.85 6.69 33.78
C LEU A 18 6.11 7.96 34.24
N LYS A 19 5.02 7.82 35.01
CA LYS A 19 4.20 8.95 35.44
C LYS A 19 4.98 10.07 36.13
N GLU A 20 5.98 9.70 36.92
CA GLU A 20 6.87 10.67 37.61
C GLU A 20 8.02 11.20 36.74
N SER A 21 8.28 10.53 35.60
CA SER A 21 9.31 10.91 34.63
C SER A 21 8.78 11.80 33.51
N PHE A 22 7.48 11.91 33.36
CA PHE A 22 6.89 12.92 32.49
C PHE A 22 7.07 14.29 33.16
N ILE A 23 8.16 14.95 32.82
CA ILE A 23 8.25 16.38 33.02
C ILE A 23 7.12 16.97 32.20
N GLU A 24 6.15 17.64 32.85
CA GLU A 24 5.25 18.54 32.13
C GLU A 24 6.12 19.60 31.48
N THR A 25 6.63 19.30 30.28
CA THR A 25 7.00 20.35 29.35
C THR A 25 5.68 21.09 29.16
N LYS A 26 5.56 22.26 29.82
CA LYS A 26 4.63 23.29 29.39
C LYS A 26 4.88 23.38 27.90
N THR A 27 4.00 22.75 27.14
CA THR A 27 3.95 22.87 25.70
C THR A 27 3.88 24.36 25.45
N ALA A 28 5.03 24.90 25.00
CA ALA A 28 5.02 26.19 24.37
C ALA A 28 3.88 26.12 23.36
N ASP A 29 2.93 26.99 23.53
CA ASP A 29 1.78 27.26 22.71
C ASP A 29 1.38 26.09 21.80
N GLN A 30 0.30 25.45 22.21
CA GLN A 30 -0.63 24.88 21.30
C GLN A 30 -0.90 25.91 20.19
N ASN A 31 -0.06 25.92 19.17
CA ASN A 31 -0.57 26.00 17.86
C ASN A 31 -1.33 24.68 17.63
N SER A 32 -2.40 24.50 18.41
CA SER A 32 -3.59 23.90 17.85
C SER A 32 -3.87 24.79 16.65
N ASN A 33 -3.22 24.44 15.54
CA ASN A 33 -3.82 24.69 14.27
C ASN A 33 -5.23 24.14 14.43
N ASP A 34 -6.16 24.99 14.84
CA ASP A 34 -7.52 24.95 14.43
C ASP A 34 -7.42 24.77 12.92
N ILE A 35 -7.31 23.52 12.50
CA ILE A 35 -7.80 23.13 11.20
C ILE A 35 -9.28 23.39 11.38
N LYS A 36 -9.68 24.68 11.20
CA LYS A 36 -11.04 25.13 11.09
C LYS A 36 -11.66 24.07 10.23
N LYS A 37 -12.60 23.29 10.77
CA LYS A 37 -13.23 22.17 10.05
C LYS A 37 -13.65 22.77 8.72
N LYS A 38 -12.85 22.53 7.69
CA LYS A 38 -13.15 23.07 6.35
C LYS A 38 -14.55 22.56 6.02
N PRO A 39 -15.47 23.42 5.60
CA PRO A 39 -16.81 22.97 5.25
C PRO A 39 -16.69 21.97 4.09
N TYR A 40 -17.54 20.96 4.10
CA TYR A 40 -17.69 20.07 2.96
C TYR A 40 -18.15 20.87 1.76
N ILE A 41 -17.56 20.62 0.61
CA ILE A 41 -17.97 21.19 -0.67
C ILE A 41 -18.60 20.10 -1.53
N LYS A 42 -19.34 20.48 -2.55
CA LYS A 42 -19.90 19.55 -3.52
C LYS A 42 -19.08 19.64 -4.81
N LEU A 43 -18.58 18.53 -5.28
CA LEU A 43 -17.99 18.37 -6.61
C LEU A 43 -18.95 17.55 -7.47
N SER A 44 -18.99 17.81 -8.76
CA SER A 44 -19.72 17.01 -9.72
C SER A 44 -19.03 15.65 -9.94
N ALA A 45 -19.74 14.66 -10.48
CA ALA A 45 -19.16 13.36 -10.81
C ALA A 45 -17.97 13.51 -11.79
N ILE A 46 -18.03 14.43 -12.73
CA ILE A 46 -16.95 14.70 -13.68
C ILE A 46 -15.70 15.22 -12.95
N GLU A 47 -15.86 16.15 -12.02
CA GLU A 47 -14.74 16.67 -11.22
C GLU A 47 -14.15 15.59 -10.28
N LEU A 48 -14.99 14.69 -9.74
CA LEU A 48 -14.52 13.58 -8.92
C LEU A 48 -13.74 12.55 -9.75
N GLU A 49 -14.15 12.31 -11.00
CA GLU A 49 -13.48 11.35 -11.89
C GLU A 49 -12.05 11.79 -12.27
N GLU A 50 -11.73 13.08 -12.21
CA GLU A 50 -10.35 13.56 -12.40
C GLU A 50 -9.35 12.96 -11.40
N PHE A 51 -9.82 12.50 -10.24
CA PHE A 51 -8.99 11.86 -9.19
C PHE A 51 -8.94 10.35 -9.31
N SER A 52 -9.81 9.75 -10.12
CA SER A 52 -9.84 8.30 -10.33
C SER A 52 -8.55 7.83 -10.96
N SER A 53 -7.85 6.94 -10.28
CA SER A 53 -6.62 6.29 -10.77
C SER A 53 -6.14 5.21 -9.79
N ASN A 54 -5.04 4.54 -10.17
CA ASN A 54 -4.31 3.63 -9.29
C ASN A 54 -3.04 4.33 -8.79
N TYR A 55 -2.78 4.20 -7.49
CA TYR A 55 -1.67 4.86 -6.80
C TYR A 55 -0.81 3.83 -6.09
N TRP A 56 0.50 3.91 -6.30
CA TRP A 56 1.50 3.05 -5.68
C TRP A 56 2.30 3.81 -4.62
N ASN A 57 2.44 3.20 -3.44
CA ASN A 57 3.32 3.68 -2.38
C ASN A 57 4.57 2.80 -2.28
N ASP A 58 5.72 3.31 -2.69
CA ASP A 58 6.98 2.58 -2.67
C ASP A 58 7.44 2.23 -1.25
N ALA A 59 7.34 3.18 -0.34
CA ALA A 59 7.82 3.00 1.04
C ALA A 59 7.07 1.91 1.78
N GLY A 60 5.76 1.78 1.52
CA GLY A 60 4.89 0.77 2.12
C GLY A 60 4.71 -0.48 1.27
N SER A 61 5.13 -0.45 0.00
CA SER A 61 4.96 -1.52 -0.99
C SER A 61 3.49 -1.97 -1.10
N TYR A 62 2.60 -1.00 -1.38
CA TYR A 62 1.18 -1.29 -1.58
C TYR A 62 0.53 -0.39 -2.63
N ALA A 63 -0.50 -0.92 -3.29
CA ALA A 63 -1.37 -0.19 -4.20
C ALA A 63 -2.62 0.34 -3.51
N ARG A 64 -3.19 1.41 -4.07
CA ARG A 64 -4.51 1.94 -3.75
C ARG A 64 -5.23 2.27 -5.06
N LYS A 65 -6.54 2.03 -5.08
CA LYS A 65 -7.39 2.46 -6.20
C LYS A 65 -8.33 3.55 -5.72
N ILE A 66 -8.38 4.62 -6.47
CA ILE A 66 -9.35 5.71 -6.28
C ILE A 66 -10.32 5.67 -7.45
N TYR A 67 -11.61 5.69 -7.16
CA TYR A 67 -12.67 5.61 -8.17
C TYR A 67 -13.97 6.23 -7.66
N VAL A 68 -14.87 6.60 -8.57
CA VAL A 68 -16.18 7.16 -8.23
C VAL A 68 -17.21 6.02 -8.12
N LYS A 69 -18.02 6.05 -7.06
CA LYS A 69 -19.16 5.15 -6.84
C LYS A 69 -20.26 5.91 -6.11
N ASN A 70 -21.46 5.95 -6.70
CA ASN A 70 -22.61 6.66 -6.16
C ASN A 70 -22.29 8.14 -5.82
N ASP A 71 -21.76 8.87 -6.79
CA ASP A 71 -21.35 10.28 -6.67
C ASP A 71 -20.37 10.58 -5.52
N THR A 72 -19.65 9.58 -5.07
CA THR A 72 -18.65 9.68 -3.99
C THR A 72 -17.35 9.08 -4.43
N LEU A 73 -16.25 9.77 -4.14
CA LEU A 73 -14.90 9.24 -4.39
C LEU A 73 -14.56 8.20 -3.34
N ARG A 74 -14.09 7.03 -3.78
CA ARG A 74 -13.78 5.88 -2.93
C ARG A 74 -12.28 5.67 -2.84
N TYR A 75 -11.79 5.42 -1.64
CA TYR A 75 -10.42 4.99 -1.37
C TYR A 75 -10.44 3.47 -1.11
N TYR A 76 -10.09 2.69 -2.13
CA TYR A 76 -10.13 1.23 -2.10
C TYR A 76 -8.76 0.65 -1.71
N ARG A 77 -8.76 -0.25 -0.76
CA ARG A 77 -7.59 -1.00 -0.29
C ARG A 77 -7.62 -2.44 -0.75
N ASN A 78 -8.75 -3.10 -0.58
CA ASN A 78 -9.07 -4.47 -1.01
C ASN A 78 -10.58 -4.67 -0.95
N GLU A 79 -11.07 -5.85 -1.31
CA GLU A 79 -12.50 -6.19 -1.39
C GLU A 79 -13.28 -5.94 -0.10
N ASN A 80 -12.61 -6.06 1.06
CA ASN A 80 -13.21 -5.89 2.39
C ASN A 80 -12.91 -4.53 3.02
N SER A 81 -12.21 -3.64 2.33
CA SER A 81 -11.74 -2.39 2.91
C SER A 81 -11.73 -1.24 1.89
N GLU A 82 -12.74 -0.40 1.98
CA GLU A 82 -12.82 0.87 1.28
C GLU A 82 -13.34 1.98 2.20
N SER A 83 -13.10 3.24 1.86
CA SER A 83 -13.56 4.41 2.61
C SER A 83 -14.05 5.50 1.68
N ASP A 84 -15.00 6.31 2.16
CA ASP A 84 -15.46 7.50 1.45
C ASP A 84 -14.45 8.63 1.59
N LEU A 85 -14.25 9.36 0.50
CA LEU A 85 -13.50 10.61 0.45
C LEU A 85 -14.47 11.75 0.21
N ILE A 86 -14.67 12.60 1.21
CA ILE A 86 -15.57 13.76 1.14
C ILE A 86 -14.75 15.01 0.82
N PRO A 87 -15.08 15.76 -0.23
CA PRO A 87 -14.33 16.95 -0.62
C PRO A 87 -14.45 18.06 0.43
N ILE A 88 -13.32 18.64 0.79
CA ILE A 88 -13.18 19.81 1.68
C ILE A 88 -12.42 20.95 1.01
N GLY A 89 -12.04 20.77 -0.23
CA GLY A 89 -11.36 21.69 -1.12
C GLY A 89 -11.25 21.11 -2.51
N LYS A 90 -10.81 21.90 -3.48
CA LYS A 90 -10.74 21.47 -4.89
C LYS A 90 -9.98 20.15 -5.08
N ASN A 91 -8.87 19.95 -4.36
CA ASN A 91 -8.00 18.76 -4.45
C ASN A 91 -7.79 18.13 -3.07
N GLU A 92 -8.59 18.47 -2.07
CA GLU A 92 -8.45 18.03 -0.69
C GLU A 92 -9.72 17.33 -0.23
N PHE A 93 -9.55 16.16 0.37
CA PHE A 93 -10.63 15.30 0.81
C PHE A 93 -10.40 14.82 2.24
N LYS A 94 -11.49 14.71 2.98
CA LYS A 94 -11.50 14.03 4.26
C LYS A 94 -11.93 12.59 4.06
N MET A 95 -11.11 11.65 4.51
CA MET A 95 -11.49 10.24 4.52
C MET A 95 -12.38 9.96 5.74
N ILE A 96 -13.50 9.31 5.52
CA ILE A 96 -14.40 8.93 6.60
C ILE A 96 -13.88 7.64 7.25
N THR A 97 -13.40 7.76 8.47
CA THR A 97 -12.90 6.67 9.30
C THR A 97 -13.35 6.86 10.75
N PRO A 98 -13.60 5.76 11.52
CA PRO A 98 -14.16 5.88 12.88
C PRO A 98 -13.19 6.50 13.90
N ASN A 99 -11.87 6.31 13.74
CA ASN A 99 -10.91 6.54 14.82
C ASN A 99 -9.69 7.38 14.42
N ALA A 100 -9.71 8.04 13.27
CA ALA A 100 -8.59 8.84 12.81
C ALA A 100 -9.06 10.04 11.99
N ASP A 101 -8.34 11.15 12.11
CA ASP A 101 -8.46 12.29 11.20
C ASP A 101 -7.53 12.06 10.01
N VAL A 102 -8.12 11.75 8.85
CA VAL A 102 -7.34 11.41 7.64
C VAL A 102 -7.64 12.41 6.55
N LEU A 103 -6.61 13.14 6.17
CA LEU A 103 -6.62 14.08 5.05
C LEU A 103 -5.98 13.43 3.83
N VAL A 104 -6.67 13.50 2.70
CA VAL A 104 -6.16 13.05 1.40
C VAL A 104 -6.08 14.24 0.47
N LYS A 105 -4.92 14.44 -0.15
CA LYS A 105 -4.68 15.52 -1.09
C LYS A 105 -4.14 14.98 -2.40
N PHE A 106 -4.72 15.42 -3.51
CA PHE A 106 -4.29 15.02 -4.84
C PHE A 106 -3.50 16.14 -5.52
N ASN A 107 -2.47 15.71 -6.24
CA ASN A 107 -1.78 16.54 -7.21
C ASN A 107 -2.10 16.00 -8.62
N ASN A 108 -2.88 16.75 -9.39
CA ASN A 108 -3.34 16.36 -10.73
C ASN A 108 -2.50 16.99 -11.85
N LEU A 109 -1.27 17.37 -11.57
CA LEU A 109 -0.33 17.82 -12.59
C LEU A 109 0.15 16.62 -13.44
N LYS A 110 1.10 16.86 -14.34
CA LYS A 110 1.62 15.89 -15.31
C LYS A 110 1.95 14.51 -14.69
N ASN A 111 2.41 14.49 -13.44
CA ASN A 111 2.65 13.27 -12.67
C ASN A 111 1.67 13.28 -11.48
N LYS A 112 0.53 12.62 -11.64
CA LYS A 112 -0.48 12.54 -10.59
C LYS A 112 0.09 11.84 -9.35
N SER A 113 -0.22 12.41 -8.19
CA SER A 113 0.14 11.81 -6.91
C SER A 113 -0.95 12.06 -5.88
N MET A 114 -0.99 11.18 -4.90
CA MET A 114 -1.90 11.26 -3.75
C MET A 114 -1.06 11.31 -2.47
N THR A 115 -1.36 12.25 -1.60
CA THR A 115 -0.76 12.38 -0.28
C THR A 115 -1.82 12.09 0.78
N VAL A 116 -1.51 11.17 1.70
CA VAL A 116 -2.35 10.85 2.85
C VAL A 116 -1.65 11.30 4.11
N THR A 117 -2.38 12.03 4.97
CA THR A 117 -1.90 12.47 6.29
C THR A 117 -2.86 11.97 7.34
N VAL A 118 -2.37 11.25 8.35
CA VAL A 118 -3.16 10.69 9.44
C VAL A 118 -2.86 11.47 10.72
N ASN A 119 -3.90 12.02 11.35
CA ASN A 119 -3.80 12.79 12.62
C ASN A 119 -2.72 13.89 12.60
N GLY A 120 -2.58 14.58 11.45
CA GLY A 120 -1.54 15.61 11.27
C GLY A 120 -0.10 15.10 11.25
N GLY A 121 0.10 13.77 11.18
CA GLY A 121 1.42 13.14 11.19
C GLY A 121 2.17 13.24 9.86
N LYS A 122 3.12 12.33 9.67
CA LYS A 122 3.94 12.27 8.46
C LYS A 122 3.10 12.02 7.21
N GLN A 123 3.40 12.74 6.15
CA GLN A 123 2.79 12.55 4.84
C GLN A 123 3.23 11.24 4.19
N ILE A 124 2.25 10.49 3.69
CA ILE A 124 2.43 9.26 2.92
C ILE A 124 2.11 9.59 1.46
N ILE A 125 3.10 9.53 0.61
CA ILE A 125 2.97 9.89 -0.82
C ILE A 125 2.86 8.62 -1.65
N SER A 126 1.88 8.59 -2.54
CA SER A 126 1.69 7.53 -3.52
C SER A 126 1.62 8.15 -4.91
N ASN A 127 2.32 7.57 -5.87
CA ASN A 127 2.36 8.05 -7.25
C ASN A 127 1.40 7.25 -8.12
N GLU A 128 0.80 7.91 -9.10
CA GLU A 128 -0.03 7.25 -10.10
C GLU A 128 0.79 6.19 -10.84
N TYR A 129 0.16 5.05 -11.12
CA TYR A 129 0.70 4.02 -11.98
C TYR A 129 -0.37 3.46 -12.89
N GLN A 130 0.05 2.87 -14.01
CA GLN A 130 -0.83 2.16 -14.93
C GLN A 130 -0.75 0.66 -14.65
N PRO A 131 -1.88 0.00 -14.32
CA PRO A 131 -1.93 -1.44 -14.21
C PRO A 131 -1.54 -2.09 -15.53
N VAL A 132 -0.78 -3.17 -15.44
CA VAL A 132 -0.40 -3.98 -16.59
C VAL A 132 -1.13 -5.31 -16.52
N VAL A 133 -1.71 -5.72 -17.64
CA VAL A 133 -2.27 -7.06 -17.80
C VAL A 133 -1.38 -7.79 -18.81
N TYR A 134 -0.62 -8.76 -18.33
CA TYR A 134 0.18 -9.60 -19.22
C TYR A 134 -0.71 -10.63 -19.91
N LYS A 135 -0.46 -10.81 -21.21
CA LYS A 135 -0.94 -12.00 -21.91
C LYS A 135 -0.11 -13.22 -21.50
N LYS A 136 -0.56 -14.41 -21.83
CA LYS A 136 0.09 -15.69 -21.51
C LYS A 136 1.58 -15.70 -21.87
N GLU A 137 1.90 -15.24 -23.07
CA GLU A 137 3.28 -15.18 -23.59
C GLU A 137 4.17 -14.24 -22.75
N GLY A 138 3.60 -13.13 -22.25
CA GLY A 138 4.29 -12.21 -21.34
C GLY A 138 4.50 -12.83 -19.95
N LEU A 139 3.51 -13.56 -19.43
CA LEU A 139 3.64 -14.26 -18.15
C LEU A 139 4.68 -15.38 -18.19
N ALA A 140 4.85 -16.06 -19.33
CA ALA A 140 5.84 -17.12 -19.50
C ALA A 140 7.29 -16.64 -19.26
N SER A 141 7.58 -15.35 -19.44
CA SER A 141 8.91 -14.80 -19.15
C SER A 141 9.29 -14.86 -17.66
N PHE A 142 8.29 -14.88 -16.79
CA PHE A 142 8.47 -14.97 -15.33
C PHE A 142 8.54 -16.41 -14.82
N GLU A 143 8.27 -17.42 -15.65
CA GLU A 143 8.43 -18.82 -15.25
C GLU A 143 9.89 -19.13 -14.94
N GLY A 144 10.11 -20.02 -13.99
CA GLY A 144 11.44 -20.54 -13.66
C GLY A 144 11.62 -20.83 -12.17
N ASN A 145 12.83 -21.25 -11.86
CA ASN A 145 13.25 -21.52 -10.49
C ASN A 145 14.06 -20.33 -9.98
N TYR A 146 13.79 -19.92 -8.77
CA TYR A 146 14.41 -18.78 -8.12
C TYR A 146 14.93 -19.19 -6.76
N TYR A 147 16.17 -18.88 -6.47
CA TYR A 147 16.83 -19.28 -5.23
C TYR A 147 17.25 -18.07 -4.42
N SER A 148 16.98 -18.12 -3.13
CA SER A 148 17.49 -17.14 -2.17
C SER A 148 18.63 -17.75 -1.37
N ASN A 149 19.84 -17.20 -1.53
CA ASN A 149 21.00 -17.59 -0.73
C ASN A 149 20.82 -17.23 0.77
N GLU A 150 20.06 -16.18 1.06
CA GLU A 150 19.83 -15.70 2.43
C GLU A 150 18.92 -16.66 3.23
N LEU A 151 17.89 -17.20 2.57
CA LEU A 151 16.92 -18.11 3.21
C LEU A 151 17.18 -19.59 2.95
N ASP A 152 18.11 -19.91 2.05
CA ASP A 152 18.34 -21.30 1.57
C ASP A 152 17.03 -21.96 1.10
N VAL A 153 16.28 -21.26 0.22
CA VAL A 153 14.96 -21.70 -0.24
C VAL A 153 14.81 -21.53 -1.74
N ASN A 154 14.10 -22.48 -2.35
CA ASN A 154 13.71 -22.44 -3.75
C ASN A 154 12.25 -22.00 -3.88
N TYR A 155 12.02 -20.96 -4.71
CA TYR A 155 10.72 -20.60 -5.23
C TYR A 155 10.67 -20.97 -6.71
N SER A 156 9.57 -21.58 -7.14
CA SER A 156 9.31 -21.85 -8.55
C SER A 156 8.05 -21.14 -8.97
N LEU A 157 8.10 -20.49 -10.11
CA LEU A 157 6.93 -19.88 -10.74
C LEU A 157 6.57 -20.71 -11.97
N LYS A 158 5.32 -21.17 -12.01
CA LYS A 158 4.78 -22.00 -13.09
C LYS A 158 3.51 -21.37 -13.65
N LEU A 159 3.41 -21.34 -14.96
CA LEU A 159 2.23 -20.87 -15.65
C LEU A 159 1.19 -21.99 -15.72
N GLU A 160 0.06 -21.81 -15.04
CA GLU A 160 -1.07 -22.73 -15.11
C GLU A 160 -2.26 -22.01 -15.78
N GLY A 161 -2.58 -22.39 -17.01
CA GLY A 161 -3.51 -21.63 -17.84
C GLY A 161 -2.96 -20.23 -18.16
N ASP A 162 -3.65 -19.20 -17.71
CA ASP A 162 -3.27 -17.79 -17.86
C ASP A 162 -2.86 -17.17 -16.52
N THR A 163 -2.41 -17.99 -15.56
CA THR A 163 -2.08 -17.54 -14.20
C THR A 163 -0.71 -18.04 -13.78
N LEU A 164 0.11 -17.15 -13.24
CA LEU A 164 1.42 -17.47 -12.69
C LEU A 164 1.25 -17.95 -11.24
N ILE A 165 1.63 -19.18 -10.95
CA ILE A 165 1.46 -19.83 -9.64
C ILE A 165 2.81 -19.94 -8.93
N LEU A 166 2.83 -19.54 -7.65
CA LEU A 166 3.98 -19.72 -6.77
C LEU A 166 4.04 -21.15 -6.23
N TYR A 167 5.23 -21.72 -6.26
CA TYR A 167 5.61 -22.92 -5.53
C TYR A 167 6.78 -22.61 -4.60
N VAL A 168 6.72 -23.13 -3.39
CA VAL A 168 7.81 -23.02 -2.39
C VAL A 168 8.24 -24.42 -2.01
N ASN A 169 9.49 -24.77 -2.28
CA ASN A 169 10.02 -26.14 -2.09
C ASN A 169 9.06 -27.20 -2.67
N ASP A 170 8.67 -27.02 -3.94
CA ASP A 170 7.73 -27.86 -4.70
C ASP A 170 6.28 -27.92 -4.17
N SER A 171 5.97 -27.21 -3.10
CA SER A 171 4.61 -27.11 -2.57
C SER A 171 3.87 -25.97 -3.25
N LYS A 172 2.79 -26.27 -3.98
CA LYS A 172 1.90 -25.27 -4.61
C LYS A 172 1.34 -24.33 -3.56
N LYS A 173 1.38 -23.04 -3.87
CA LYS A 173 0.85 -21.96 -3.05
C LYS A 173 -0.32 -21.28 -3.77
N SER A 174 -0.30 -19.98 -3.86
CA SER A 174 -1.34 -19.15 -4.45
C SER A 174 -0.85 -18.47 -5.73
N PRO A 175 -1.77 -17.91 -6.53
CA PRO A 175 -1.41 -17.16 -7.72
C PRO A 175 -0.65 -15.87 -7.39
N LEU A 176 0.16 -15.41 -8.37
CA LEU A 176 0.66 -14.06 -8.41
C LEU A 176 -0.29 -13.17 -9.20
N GLU A 177 -0.65 -12.04 -8.62
CA GLU A 177 -1.46 -11.00 -9.27
C GLU A 177 -0.56 -9.87 -9.74
N CYS A 178 -0.64 -9.54 -11.02
CA CYS A 178 0.12 -8.43 -11.58
C CYS A 178 -0.45 -7.09 -11.09
N ILE A 179 0.40 -6.24 -10.53
CA ILE A 179 0.06 -4.87 -10.11
C ILE A 179 0.46 -3.88 -11.23
N MET A 180 1.71 -3.94 -11.65
CA MET A 180 2.28 -3.13 -12.72
C MET A 180 3.44 -3.89 -13.37
N GLU A 181 4.09 -3.28 -14.34
CA GLU A 181 5.21 -3.90 -15.02
C GLU A 181 6.27 -4.41 -14.03
N ASN A 182 6.62 -5.70 -14.13
CA ASN A 182 7.59 -6.38 -13.29
C ASN A 182 7.27 -6.39 -11.78
N LEU A 183 6.02 -6.06 -11.39
CA LEU A 183 5.58 -6.09 -10.00
C LEU A 183 4.33 -6.94 -9.83
N PHE A 184 4.45 -7.96 -9.00
CA PHE A 184 3.35 -8.86 -8.66
C PHE A 184 3.13 -8.91 -7.16
N SER A 185 1.89 -9.15 -6.76
CA SER A 185 1.52 -9.50 -5.37
C SER A 185 1.18 -10.96 -5.25
N ASN A 186 1.39 -11.50 -4.07
CA ASN A 186 0.90 -12.81 -3.69
C ASN A 186 0.34 -12.76 -2.28
N GLU A 187 -0.87 -13.28 -2.10
CA GLU A 187 -1.48 -13.38 -0.78
C GLU A 187 -0.66 -14.31 0.12
N GLY A 188 -0.19 -13.79 1.24
CA GLY A 188 0.64 -14.50 2.21
C GLY A 188 2.14 -14.42 1.99
N TYR A 189 2.62 -14.11 0.78
CA TYR A 189 4.06 -14.02 0.49
C TYR A 189 4.54 -12.59 0.20
N GLY A 190 3.67 -11.65 -0.18
CA GLY A 190 3.99 -10.24 -0.34
C GLY A 190 4.22 -9.80 -1.78
N MET A 191 5.12 -8.84 -2.00
CA MET A 191 5.38 -8.19 -3.28
C MET A 191 6.66 -8.71 -3.93
N PHE A 192 6.56 -9.13 -5.19
CA PHE A 192 7.63 -9.65 -6.03
C PHE A 192 8.04 -8.58 -7.04
N HIS A 193 9.16 -7.93 -6.82
CA HIS A 193 9.74 -6.93 -7.73
C HIS A 193 10.75 -7.60 -8.64
N PHE A 194 10.37 -7.96 -9.86
CA PHE A 194 11.24 -8.63 -10.80
C PHE A 194 12.30 -7.70 -11.36
N ASN A 195 13.50 -8.22 -11.55
CA ASN A 195 14.63 -7.53 -12.14
C ASN A 195 14.94 -8.14 -13.51
N ASN A 196 15.33 -7.28 -14.44
CA ASN A 196 15.82 -7.68 -15.74
C ASN A 196 17.36 -7.64 -15.76
N ASP A 197 17.95 -8.50 -16.56
CA ASP A 197 19.36 -8.40 -16.95
C ASP A 197 19.57 -7.33 -18.03
N LYS A 198 20.80 -7.25 -18.52
CA LYS A 198 21.18 -6.28 -19.57
C LYS A 198 20.52 -6.56 -20.93
N GLU A 199 20.01 -7.78 -21.13
CA GLU A 199 19.31 -8.22 -22.35
C GLU A 199 17.79 -8.05 -22.22
N GLY A 200 17.29 -7.56 -21.07
CA GLY A 200 15.88 -7.40 -20.77
C GLY A 200 15.16 -8.67 -20.32
N LYS A 201 15.89 -9.76 -20.05
CA LYS A 201 15.32 -11.01 -19.53
C LYS A 201 15.20 -10.98 -18.01
N ILE A 202 14.18 -11.63 -17.46
CA ILE A 202 14.01 -11.76 -16.02
C ILE A 202 15.20 -12.52 -15.43
N SER A 203 15.95 -11.87 -14.54
CA SER A 203 17.13 -12.40 -13.86
C SER A 203 16.90 -12.80 -12.41
N GLY A 204 15.79 -12.35 -11.82
CA GLY A 204 15.44 -12.61 -10.43
C GLY A 204 14.34 -11.69 -9.95
N PHE A 205 14.12 -11.68 -8.64
CA PHE A 205 13.23 -10.71 -8.01
C PHE A 205 13.67 -10.35 -6.59
N ARG A 206 13.19 -9.22 -6.10
CA ARG A 206 13.26 -8.84 -4.70
C ARG A 206 11.89 -9.03 -4.07
N LEU A 207 11.84 -9.75 -2.94
CA LEU A 207 10.62 -9.97 -2.18
C LEU A 207 10.51 -8.94 -1.05
N ALA A 208 9.33 -8.33 -0.92
CA ALA A 208 8.97 -7.50 0.22
C ALA A 208 7.73 -8.07 0.90
N ALA A 209 7.83 -8.44 2.18
CA ALA A 209 6.76 -9.04 2.96
C ALA A 209 6.80 -8.55 4.41
N GLY A 210 5.82 -7.76 4.82
CA GLY A 210 5.75 -7.19 6.15
C GLY A 210 7.00 -6.36 6.53
N ARG A 211 7.82 -6.88 7.44
CA ARG A 211 9.07 -6.23 7.89
C ARG A 211 10.27 -6.58 7.02
N VAL A 212 10.18 -7.66 6.26
CA VAL A 212 11.24 -8.09 5.33
C VAL A 212 11.15 -7.23 4.09
N LYS A 213 12.30 -6.65 3.68
CA LYS A 213 12.38 -5.83 2.48
C LYS A 213 13.62 -6.23 1.69
N ASN A 214 13.47 -6.23 0.36
CA ASN A 214 14.57 -6.48 -0.58
C ASN A 214 15.26 -7.86 -0.43
N LEU A 215 14.53 -8.90 -0.01
CA LEU A 215 15.05 -10.25 0.01
C LEU A 215 15.28 -10.75 -1.42
N ASN A 216 16.51 -11.07 -1.76
CA ASN A 216 16.90 -11.42 -3.12
C ASN A 216 16.63 -12.87 -3.47
N PHE A 217 16.11 -13.07 -4.67
CA PHE A 217 15.98 -14.35 -5.36
C PHE A 217 16.59 -14.24 -6.77
N GLU A 218 17.50 -15.13 -7.09
CA GLU A 218 18.15 -15.21 -8.41
C GLU A 218 17.51 -16.31 -9.24
N LYS A 219 17.24 -16.02 -10.51
CA LYS A 219 16.73 -17.01 -11.46
C LYS A 219 17.85 -18.02 -11.80
N LYS A 220 17.53 -19.31 -11.74
CA LYS A 220 18.48 -20.41 -12.03
C LYS A 220 18.23 -21.00 -13.40
#